data_a78fbec33b0db8d370e97e2d770b5822
#
_entry.id   a78fbec33b0db8d370e97e2d770b5822
#
_cell.length_a   1.000
_cell.length_b   1.000
_cell.length_c   1.000
_cell.angle_alpha   90.00
_cell.angle_beta   90.00
_cell.angle_gamma   90.00
#
_symmetry.space_group_name_H-M   'P 1'
#
loop_
_entity.id
_entity.type
_entity.pdbx_description
1 polymer ?
#
loop_
_entity_poly.entity_id
_entity_poly.type
_entity_poly.pdbx_seq_one_letter_code
_entity_poly.pdbx_strand_id
1 'polypeptide(L)'
;MDKLTEVLNLAKSKGYFWPSYEIYGGVSGFYTIGPMGSLVLKNIEDLWKSYFVRPNGFLEIDSPDIMPARVLKASGHVDNFKDPMAECAKCGSKYRADHLLSDSGIQVSESTSINQMNELLNQNKVKCPNCGATTWTVKQFLNMFETNIGPYADNKGYLRPETAQGIFVEFKTLLDINRGKVPMGIAQIGRGYRNEISPRQSMIRLREFHMMELELFMDPEDEKAPALDRDMKLPLLHEKVMEKGEPELISPYGAYKNGILKSAWLAYFLEKSFKFVMALGVPESKQRFIEKLVGERAHYSAQTFDHEVFFDEMGWTEVAGFAYRTDYDLKSHAKETGQELVVIEKKTISTRKTIKLNEKEVKNTHKKDWESIISSVPESREDGIYCAGIKLSSNEYKIIEEVEKEEVRKFVPYVVEPSFGLDRLLLATIYYAYGKKDGRNILSLPDVILGKVVAVLPLVSKKDMIEKAFEIKAMLEKSGYFVIFDEKGYIGKRYARLDEAGIPKAITVDGQTLEDGTVTIRDRDTWNQKRIRPSDLLV
;
A
#
# COMPACT_ATOMS: atom_id res chain seq x y z
N MET A 1 14.70 30.40 -1.92
CA MET A 1 13.62 29.54 -1.40
C MET A 1 14.14 28.13 -1.55
N ASP A 2 14.03 27.29 -0.53
CA ASP A 2 14.43 25.90 -0.64
C ASP A 2 13.49 25.11 -1.58
N LYS A 3 13.96 23.97 -2.07
CA LYS A 3 13.22 23.17 -3.05
C LYS A 3 11.86 22.71 -2.54
N LEU A 4 11.78 22.29 -1.27
CA LEU A 4 10.52 21.83 -0.67
C LEU A 4 9.47 22.94 -0.65
N THR A 5 9.86 24.17 -0.28
CA THR A 5 8.96 25.33 -0.29
C THR A 5 8.48 25.66 -1.71
N GLU A 6 9.37 25.60 -2.72
CA GLU A 6 8.98 25.79 -4.13
C GLU A 6 7.98 24.71 -4.59
N VAL A 7 8.22 23.44 -4.23
CA VAL A 7 7.33 22.30 -4.52
C VAL A 7 5.95 22.47 -3.87
N LEU A 8 5.89 22.85 -2.58
CA LEU A 8 4.62 23.05 -1.87
C LEU A 8 3.78 24.18 -2.48
N ASN A 9 4.43 25.30 -2.84
CA ASN A 9 3.77 26.41 -3.52
C ASN A 9 3.25 26.01 -4.90
N LEU A 10 4.04 25.26 -5.66
CA LEU A 10 3.62 24.74 -6.96
C LEU A 10 2.45 23.76 -6.82
N ALA A 11 2.54 22.82 -5.88
CA ALA A 11 1.48 21.86 -5.61
C ALA A 11 0.14 22.52 -5.31
N LYS A 12 0.13 23.54 -4.44
CA LYS A 12 -1.06 24.34 -4.16
C LYS A 12 -1.58 25.06 -5.42
N SER A 13 -0.71 25.73 -6.15
CA SER A 13 -1.09 26.54 -7.33
C SER A 13 -1.59 25.71 -8.50
N LYS A 14 -1.18 24.44 -8.61
CA LYS A 14 -1.57 23.51 -9.69
C LYS A 14 -2.64 22.51 -9.27
N GLY A 15 -3.17 22.62 -8.05
CA GLY A 15 -4.27 21.79 -7.60
C GLY A 15 -3.89 20.37 -7.22
N TYR A 16 -2.68 20.16 -6.70
CA TYR A 16 -2.26 18.87 -6.15
C TYR A 16 -2.72 18.68 -4.73
N PHE A 17 -2.28 19.53 -3.82
CA PHE A 17 -2.72 19.54 -2.42
C PHE A 17 -2.43 20.89 -1.75
N TRP A 18 -3.17 21.17 -0.66
CA TRP A 18 -3.00 22.37 0.17
C TRP A 18 -3.54 22.15 1.59
N PRO A 19 -3.12 22.97 2.58
CA PRO A 19 -3.69 22.91 3.92
C PRO A 19 -5.20 23.11 3.90
N SER A 20 -5.94 22.28 4.63
CA SER A 20 -7.40 22.38 4.72
C SER A 20 -7.86 23.50 5.64
N TYR A 21 -9.12 23.92 5.47
CA TYR A 21 -9.82 24.84 6.38
C TYR A 21 -9.21 26.24 6.47
N GLU A 22 -8.45 26.70 5.46
CA GLU A 22 -7.78 28.02 5.48
C GLU A 22 -8.73 29.17 5.73
N ILE A 23 -9.98 29.12 5.26
CA ILE A 23 -11.00 30.14 5.52
C ILE A 23 -11.40 30.27 7.01
N TYR A 24 -11.07 29.26 7.83
CA TYR A 24 -11.27 29.25 9.29
C TYR A 24 -9.94 29.37 10.05
N GLY A 25 -8.88 29.83 9.39
CA GLY A 25 -7.54 29.95 9.98
C GLY A 25 -6.68 28.70 9.88
N GLY A 26 -7.17 27.64 9.25
CA GLY A 26 -6.46 26.36 9.07
C GLY A 26 -6.41 25.50 10.33
N VAL A 27 -6.23 24.20 10.14
CA VAL A 27 -6.00 23.23 11.23
C VAL A 27 -4.80 22.37 10.84
N SER A 28 -3.74 22.38 11.65
CA SER A 28 -2.52 21.62 11.37
C SER A 28 -2.81 20.12 11.21
N GLY A 29 -2.12 19.48 10.25
CA GLY A 29 -2.24 18.04 10.01
C GLY A 29 -3.44 17.61 9.17
N PHE A 30 -4.17 18.57 8.58
CA PHE A 30 -5.22 18.28 7.60
C PHE A 30 -4.88 18.95 6.26
N TYR A 31 -4.92 18.14 5.20
CA TYR A 31 -4.66 18.58 3.85
C TYR A 31 -5.79 18.14 2.91
N THR A 32 -6.12 19.00 1.98
CA THR A 32 -7.04 18.69 0.89
C THR A 32 -6.23 18.25 -0.31
N ILE A 33 -6.56 17.08 -0.84
CA ILE A 33 -6.05 16.61 -2.13
C ILE A 33 -6.90 17.25 -3.22
N GLY A 34 -6.27 18.03 -4.08
CA GLY A 34 -6.94 18.75 -5.15
C GLY A 34 -7.19 17.90 -6.41
N PRO A 35 -7.75 18.48 -7.48
CA PRO A 35 -8.10 17.74 -8.69
C PRO A 35 -6.93 17.00 -9.34
N MET A 36 -5.76 17.64 -9.46
CA MET A 36 -4.57 17.00 -10.00
C MET A 36 -3.97 15.98 -9.04
N GLY A 37 -3.96 16.30 -7.75
CA GLY A 37 -3.51 15.36 -6.72
C GLY A 37 -4.36 14.09 -6.66
N SER A 38 -5.69 14.22 -6.76
CA SER A 38 -6.61 13.10 -6.75
C SER A 38 -6.40 12.15 -7.95
N LEU A 39 -6.09 12.73 -9.12
CA LEU A 39 -5.75 11.95 -10.31
C LEU A 39 -4.45 11.17 -10.13
N VAL A 40 -3.39 11.84 -9.67
CA VAL A 40 -2.08 11.23 -9.43
C VAL A 40 -2.17 10.17 -8.33
N LEU A 41 -2.91 10.44 -7.26
CA LEU A 41 -3.09 9.53 -6.12
C LEU A 41 -3.72 8.20 -6.57
N LYS A 42 -4.79 8.25 -7.37
CA LYS A 42 -5.42 7.05 -7.95
C LYS A 42 -4.47 6.26 -8.86
N ASN A 43 -3.63 6.94 -9.62
CA ASN A 43 -2.66 6.27 -10.50
C ASN A 43 -1.52 5.63 -9.67
N ILE A 44 -1.12 6.22 -8.53
CA ILE A 44 -0.19 5.60 -7.58
C ILE A 44 -0.83 4.34 -6.96
N GLU A 45 -2.11 4.40 -6.55
CA GLU A 45 -2.86 3.24 -6.06
C GLU A 45 -2.91 2.10 -7.07
N ASP A 46 -3.24 2.40 -8.33
CA ASP A 46 -3.30 1.40 -9.40
C ASP A 46 -1.92 0.81 -9.73
N LEU A 47 -0.87 1.63 -9.71
CA LEU A 47 0.49 1.18 -9.85
C LEU A 47 0.89 0.27 -8.69
N TRP A 48 0.58 0.64 -7.44
CA TRP A 48 0.84 -0.19 -6.26
C TRP A 48 0.16 -1.56 -6.38
N LYS A 49 -1.12 -1.60 -6.77
CA LYS A 49 -1.84 -2.86 -7.02
C LYS A 49 -1.15 -3.72 -8.08
N SER A 50 -0.52 -3.11 -9.09
CA SER A 50 0.22 -3.84 -10.12
C SER A 50 1.52 -4.47 -9.62
N TYR A 51 2.11 -3.94 -8.54
CA TYR A 51 3.32 -4.48 -7.91
C TYR A 51 3.03 -5.50 -6.80
N PHE A 52 1.98 -5.26 -5.99
CA PHE A 52 1.76 -5.98 -4.73
C PHE A 52 0.57 -6.94 -4.78
N VAL A 53 -0.50 -6.61 -5.48
CA VAL A 53 -1.77 -7.33 -5.43
C VAL A 53 -1.94 -8.27 -6.64
N ARG A 54 -1.97 -7.69 -7.84
CA ARG A 54 -2.29 -8.40 -9.08
C ARG A 54 -1.33 -9.55 -9.42
N PRO A 55 0.01 -9.42 -9.27
CA PRO A 55 0.94 -10.49 -9.66
C PRO A 55 0.77 -11.77 -8.85
N ASN A 56 0.25 -11.66 -7.64
CA ASN A 56 0.08 -12.79 -6.73
C ASN A 56 -1.39 -13.25 -6.63
N GLY A 57 -2.32 -12.60 -7.35
CA GLY A 57 -3.75 -12.90 -7.27
C GLY A 57 -4.35 -12.63 -5.89
N PHE A 58 -3.82 -11.65 -5.15
CA PHE A 58 -4.30 -11.28 -3.83
C PHE A 58 -5.65 -10.56 -3.89
N LEU A 59 -6.36 -10.59 -2.78
CA LEU A 59 -7.69 -10.00 -2.65
C LEU A 59 -7.59 -8.55 -2.16
N GLU A 60 -8.65 -7.77 -2.40
CA GLU A 60 -8.79 -6.41 -1.89
C GLU A 60 -10.11 -6.29 -1.15
N ILE A 61 -10.11 -5.61 0.00
CA ILE A 61 -11.33 -5.31 0.77
C ILE A 61 -11.40 -3.83 1.11
N ASP A 62 -12.58 -3.41 1.54
CA ASP A 62 -12.84 -2.09 2.12
C ASP A 62 -13.61 -2.28 3.44
N SER A 63 -12.90 -2.14 4.57
CA SER A 63 -13.48 -2.28 5.91
C SER A 63 -13.81 -0.91 6.52
N PRO A 64 -14.74 -0.83 7.50
CA PRO A 64 -15.16 0.44 8.10
C PRO A 64 -14.03 1.23 8.76
N ASP A 65 -14.09 2.56 8.66
CA ASP A 65 -13.16 3.48 9.32
C ASP A 65 -13.37 3.57 10.83
N ILE A 66 -14.61 3.37 11.30
CA ILE A 66 -14.97 3.39 12.72
C ILE A 66 -14.86 1.97 13.25
N MET A 67 -14.00 1.77 14.25
CA MET A 67 -13.80 0.47 14.88
C MET A 67 -14.32 0.46 16.32
N PRO A 68 -15.02 -0.62 16.76
CA PRO A 68 -15.35 -0.80 18.16
C PRO A 68 -14.09 -0.82 19.04
N ALA A 69 -14.14 -0.18 20.20
CA ALA A 69 -13.00 -0.11 21.13
C ALA A 69 -12.42 -1.48 21.48
N ARG A 70 -13.25 -2.52 21.51
CA ARG A 70 -12.84 -3.90 21.80
C ARG A 70 -11.84 -4.46 20.79
N VAL A 71 -12.00 -4.14 19.51
CA VAL A 71 -11.07 -4.55 18.44
C VAL A 71 -9.67 -3.95 18.68
N LEU A 72 -9.61 -2.63 18.90
CA LEU A 72 -8.35 -1.92 19.11
C LEU A 72 -7.72 -2.18 20.50
N LYS A 73 -8.51 -2.65 21.46
CA LYS A 73 -8.00 -3.16 22.73
C LYS A 73 -7.37 -4.54 22.55
N ALA A 74 -8.01 -5.45 21.81
CA ALA A 74 -7.48 -6.77 21.52
C ALA A 74 -6.13 -6.71 20.82
N SER A 75 -5.97 -5.82 19.82
CA SER A 75 -4.71 -5.60 19.12
C SER A 75 -3.66 -4.82 19.92
N GLY A 76 -4.00 -4.31 21.12
CA GLY A 76 -3.10 -3.54 21.98
C GLY A 76 -2.98 -2.05 21.65
N HIS A 77 -3.68 -1.53 20.65
CA HIS A 77 -3.59 -0.10 20.26
C HIS A 77 -4.07 0.83 21.39
N VAL A 78 -5.15 0.51 22.09
CA VAL A 78 -5.66 1.35 23.19
C VAL A 78 -4.64 1.53 24.31
N ASP A 79 -3.82 0.52 24.55
CA ASP A 79 -2.87 0.50 25.65
C ASP A 79 -1.51 1.11 25.25
N ASN A 80 -1.05 0.93 24.01
CA ASN A 80 0.30 1.28 23.58
C ASN A 80 0.36 2.52 22.68
N PHE A 81 -0.74 2.96 22.05
CA PHE A 81 -0.74 4.07 21.10
C PHE A 81 -0.86 5.44 21.82
N LYS A 82 0.10 5.71 22.70
CA LYS A 82 0.12 6.89 23.57
C LYS A 82 1.45 7.60 23.48
N ASP A 83 1.40 8.93 23.33
CA ASP A 83 2.57 9.79 23.32
C ASP A 83 2.70 10.62 24.60
N PRO A 84 3.93 10.97 25.02
CA PRO A 84 4.16 11.89 26.14
C PRO A 84 3.84 13.31 25.69
N MET A 85 2.76 13.93 26.22
CA MET A 85 2.34 15.28 25.90
C MET A 85 2.77 16.25 27.01
N ALA A 86 3.61 17.23 26.66
CA ALA A 86 3.99 18.35 27.52
C ALA A 86 3.06 19.54 27.27
N GLU A 87 2.40 20.02 28.31
CA GLU A 87 1.53 21.20 28.32
C GLU A 87 2.24 22.36 29.03
N CYS A 88 2.39 23.50 28.35
CA CYS A 88 2.97 24.69 28.93
C CYS A 88 2.02 25.32 29.95
N ALA A 89 2.45 25.47 31.21
CA ALA A 89 1.63 26.01 32.28
C ALA A 89 1.19 27.49 32.06
N LYS A 90 1.93 28.27 31.22
CA LYS A 90 1.63 29.68 30.97
C LYS A 90 0.64 29.88 29.82
N CYS A 91 0.85 29.22 28.66
CA CYS A 91 0.07 29.51 27.46
C CYS A 91 -0.80 28.32 27.01
N GLY A 92 -0.76 27.17 27.68
CA GLY A 92 -1.53 25.98 27.34
C GLY A 92 -1.09 25.27 26.04
N SER A 93 -0.01 25.73 25.38
CA SER A 93 0.51 25.08 24.18
C SER A 93 1.01 23.67 24.48
N LYS A 94 0.70 22.74 23.58
CA LYS A 94 0.99 21.31 23.75
C LYS A 94 2.01 20.83 22.72
N TYR A 95 2.96 20.03 23.18
CA TYR A 95 4.05 19.48 22.37
C TYR A 95 4.35 18.06 22.79
N ARG A 96 5.01 17.28 21.95
CA ARG A 96 5.60 15.99 22.40
C ARG A 96 6.77 16.29 23.34
N ALA A 97 6.75 15.66 24.51
CA ALA A 97 7.76 15.91 25.54
C ALA A 97 9.14 15.40 25.14
N ASP A 98 9.21 14.24 24.50
CA ASP A 98 10.43 13.64 23.96
C ASP A 98 11.09 14.52 22.88
N HIS A 99 10.29 15.11 21.97
CA HIS A 99 10.79 16.04 20.96
C HIS A 99 11.32 17.35 21.60
N LEU A 100 10.59 17.92 22.57
CA LEU A 100 11.07 19.13 23.26
C LEU A 100 12.41 18.91 23.97
N LEU A 101 12.59 17.73 24.57
CA LEU A 101 13.84 17.34 25.21
C LEU A 101 14.95 17.18 24.18
N SER A 102 14.69 16.44 23.11
CA SER A 102 15.66 16.22 22.02
C SER A 102 16.08 17.54 21.34
N ASP A 103 15.12 18.42 21.03
CA ASP A 103 15.37 19.75 20.45
C ASP A 103 16.21 20.63 21.39
N SER A 104 16.21 20.34 22.70
CA SER A 104 17.01 21.01 23.71
C SER A 104 18.34 20.32 24.00
N GLY A 105 18.71 19.30 23.20
CA GLY A 105 19.96 18.54 23.37
C GLY A 105 19.93 17.49 24.47
N ILE A 106 18.75 17.17 25.02
CA ILE A 106 18.58 16.17 26.09
C ILE A 106 18.07 14.88 25.46
N GLN A 107 18.92 13.87 25.44
CA GLN A 107 18.55 12.54 24.90
C GLN A 107 17.64 11.81 25.88
N VAL A 108 16.55 11.27 25.40
CA VAL A 108 15.63 10.39 26.11
C VAL A 108 15.43 9.11 25.31
N SER A 109 15.25 8.01 26.02
CA SER A 109 14.91 6.71 25.42
C SER A 109 13.40 6.47 25.51
N GLU A 110 12.89 5.52 24.74
CA GLU A 110 11.48 5.10 24.83
C GLU A 110 11.09 4.56 26.23
N SER A 111 12.06 4.08 26.98
CA SER A 111 11.87 3.64 28.38
C SER A 111 11.79 4.79 29.39
N THR A 112 12.03 6.04 28.98
CA THR A 112 11.97 7.20 29.87
C THR A 112 10.53 7.47 30.28
N SER A 113 10.25 7.38 31.58
CA SER A 113 8.90 7.55 32.09
C SER A 113 8.38 8.98 31.96
N ILE A 114 7.05 9.14 31.97
CA ILE A 114 6.35 10.43 31.95
C ILE A 114 6.86 11.36 33.06
N ASN A 115 7.06 10.81 34.28
CA ASN A 115 7.55 11.58 35.42
C ASN A 115 8.99 12.08 35.20
N GLN A 116 9.87 11.21 34.68
CA GLN A 116 11.24 11.60 34.33
C GLN A 116 11.28 12.67 33.25
N MET A 117 10.45 12.55 32.19
CA MET A 117 10.36 13.58 31.16
C MET A 117 9.86 14.91 31.74
N ASN A 118 8.88 14.88 32.63
CA ASN A 118 8.37 16.06 33.32
C ASN A 118 9.46 16.73 34.19
N GLU A 119 10.24 15.95 34.92
CA GLU A 119 11.37 16.44 35.70
C GLU A 119 12.46 17.05 34.81
N LEU A 120 12.86 16.35 33.76
CA LEU A 120 13.89 16.79 32.81
C LEU A 120 13.52 18.14 32.14
N LEU A 121 12.27 18.30 31.69
CA LEU A 121 11.79 19.55 31.09
C LEU A 121 11.88 20.73 32.08
N ASN A 122 11.46 20.52 33.33
CA ASN A 122 11.40 21.57 34.35
C ASN A 122 12.80 21.88 34.95
N GLN A 123 13.62 20.87 35.27
CA GLN A 123 14.97 21.05 35.83
C GLN A 123 15.90 21.74 34.83
N ASN A 124 15.84 21.36 33.54
CA ASN A 124 16.65 21.98 32.50
C ASN A 124 16.05 23.29 31.97
N LYS A 125 14.94 23.78 32.55
CA LYS A 125 14.26 25.02 32.17
C LYS A 125 14.03 25.14 30.66
N VAL A 126 13.56 24.04 30.05
CA VAL A 126 13.28 23.96 28.61
C VAL A 126 12.24 25.01 28.25
N LYS A 127 12.56 25.89 27.30
CA LYS A 127 11.70 27.05 26.94
C LYS A 127 10.54 26.60 26.06
N CYS A 128 9.35 27.10 26.36
CA CYS A 128 8.20 26.92 25.49
C CYS A 128 8.43 27.65 24.15
N PRO A 129 8.33 26.96 23.01
CA PRO A 129 8.52 27.55 21.69
C PRO A 129 7.55 28.71 21.40
N ASN A 130 6.37 28.72 22.03
CA ASN A 130 5.34 29.75 21.80
C ASN A 130 5.51 30.99 22.71
N CYS A 131 5.80 30.81 24.01
CA CYS A 131 5.76 31.93 24.97
C CYS A 131 7.03 32.08 25.82
N GLY A 132 8.04 31.24 25.65
CA GLY A 132 9.30 31.26 26.37
C GLY A 132 9.24 30.83 27.84
N ALA A 133 8.09 30.44 28.39
CA ALA A 133 7.96 29.92 29.75
C ALA A 133 8.64 28.57 29.88
N THR A 134 9.04 28.21 31.12
CA THR A 134 9.84 27.02 31.39
C THR A 134 9.15 26.02 32.33
N THR A 135 7.86 26.19 32.57
CA THR A 135 7.07 25.31 33.46
C THR A 135 6.16 24.40 32.63
N TRP A 136 6.31 23.10 32.82
CA TRP A 136 5.65 22.07 32.05
C TRP A 136 4.90 21.07 32.91
N THR A 137 3.82 20.54 32.39
CA THR A 137 3.12 19.35 32.92
C THR A 137 3.08 18.29 31.84
N VAL A 138 3.63 17.10 32.11
CA VAL A 138 3.65 15.99 31.14
C VAL A 138 2.58 14.97 31.48
N LYS A 139 1.80 14.56 30.48
CA LYS A 139 0.72 13.55 30.59
C LYS A 139 0.79 12.58 29.42
N GLN A 140 0.24 11.39 29.58
CA GLN A 140 -0.01 10.51 28.41
C GLN A 140 -1.17 11.07 27.59
N PHE A 141 -1.03 11.02 26.29
CA PHE A 141 -2.04 11.40 25.33
C PHE A 141 -2.31 10.24 24.37
N LEU A 142 -3.56 9.81 24.26
CA LEU A 142 -3.98 8.77 23.33
C LEU A 142 -4.07 9.35 21.92
N ASN A 143 -3.28 8.82 20.99
CA ASN A 143 -3.20 9.32 19.61
C ASN A 143 -4.35 8.79 18.72
N MET A 144 -5.46 8.34 19.27
CA MET A 144 -6.63 7.92 18.51
C MET A 144 -7.78 8.90 18.68
N PHE A 145 -8.58 9.08 17.62
CA PHE A 145 -9.83 9.83 17.68
C PHE A 145 -10.93 8.93 18.25
N GLU A 146 -11.41 9.26 19.44
CA GLU A 146 -12.51 8.56 20.12
C GLU A 146 -13.86 9.08 19.59
N THR A 147 -14.83 8.19 19.42
CA THR A 147 -16.21 8.49 19.09
C THR A 147 -17.16 7.53 19.81
N ASN A 148 -18.48 7.83 19.80
CA ASN A 148 -19.52 6.92 20.25
C ASN A 148 -20.20 6.24 19.07
N ILE A 149 -20.48 4.94 19.21
CA ILE A 149 -21.24 4.18 18.20
C ILE A 149 -22.70 4.12 18.64
N GLY A 150 -23.57 4.77 17.88
CA GLY A 150 -24.98 4.91 18.21
C GLY A 150 -25.26 5.95 19.31
N PRO A 151 -26.47 5.95 19.91
CA PRO A 151 -26.90 6.99 20.84
C PRO A 151 -26.41 6.80 22.27
N TYR A 152 -25.75 5.69 22.60
CA TYR A 152 -25.32 5.36 23.97
C TYR A 152 -23.87 5.75 24.17
N ALA A 153 -23.57 6.48 25.25
CA ALA A 153 -22.24 6.99 25.56
C ALA A 153 -21.21 5.92 26.00
N ASP A 154 -21.67 4.74 26.37
CA ASP A 154 -20.85 3.60 26.79
C ASP A 154 -20.36 2.72 25.63
N ASN A 155 -20.93 2.89 24.44
CA ASN A 155 -20.52 2.16 23.24
C ASN A 155 -19.40 2.92 22.48
N LYS A 156 -18.19 2.83 23.01
CA LYS A 156 -17.02 3.53 22.47
C LYS A 156 -16.50 2.89 21.18
N GLY A 157 -16.13 3.75 20.26
CA GLY A 157 -15.39 3.42 19.06
C GLY A 157 -14.24 4.41 18.82
N TYR A 158 -13.40 4.08 17.87
CA TYR A 158 -12.31 4.94 17.42
C TYR A 158 -12.28 5.00 15.90
N LEU A 159 -11.83 6.12 15.34
CA LEU A 159 -11.37 6.13 13.97
C LEU A 159 -10.07 5.32 13.89
N ARG A 160 -9.98 4.39 12.94
CA ARG A 160 -8.87 3.43 12.83
C ARG A 160 -7.53 4.13 12.62
N PRO A 161 -6.46 3.78 13.39
CA PRO A 161 -5.12 4.35 13.19
C PRO A 161 -4.36 3.72 12.02
N GLU A 162 -4.83 2.58 11.52
CA GLU A 162 -4.32 1.77 10.40
C GLU A 162 -5.46 0.94 9.79
N THR A 163 -5.27 0.36 8.60
CA THR A 163 -6.29 -0.48 7.97
C THR A 163 -6.17 -1.95 8.34
N ALA A 164 -5.01 -2.39 8.84
CA ALA A 164 -4.66 -3.77 9.14
C ALA A 164 -5.68 -4.49 10.03
N GLN A 165 -6.16 -3.84 11.11
CA GLN A 165 -7.08 -4.48 12.06
C GLN A 165 -8.42 -4.82 11.42
N GLY A 166 -8.86 -4.06 10.40
CA GLY A 166 -10.04 -4.39 9.59
C GLY A 166 -9.88 -5.70 8.82
N ILE A 167 -8.64 -6.02 8.40
CA ILE A 167 -8.33 -7.27 7.70
C ILE A 167 -8.29 -8.44 8.68
N PHE A 168 -7.66 -8.27 9.85
CA PHE A 168 -7.53 -9.35 10.85
C PHE A 168 -8.87 -9.84 11.39
N VAL A 169 -9.83 -8.94 11.64
CA VAL A 169 -11.15 -9.33 12.16
C VAL A 169 -11.99 -10.08 11.12
N GLU A 170 -11.72 -9.88 9.83
CA GLU A 170 -12.39 -10.56 8.73
C GLU A 170 -11.65 -11.83 8.23
N PHE A 171 -10.54 -12.20 8.89
CA PHE A 171 -9.68 -13.31 8.46
C PHE A 171 -10.45 -14.59 8.12
N LYS A 172 -11.38 -15.01 8.98
CA LYS A 172 -12.12 -16.27 8.79
C LYS A 172 -12.98 -16.22 7.52
N THR A 173 -13.73 -15.14 7.33
CA THR A 173 -14.55 -14.91 6.14
C THR A 173 -13.70 -14.90 4.88
N LEU A 174 -12.55 -14.22 4.93
CA LEU A 174 -11.62 -14.12 3.81
C LEU A 174 -10.94 -15.47 3.48
N LEU A 175 -10.59 -16.24 4.51
CA LEU A 175 -10.05 -17.57 4.33
C LEU A 175 -11.06 -18.51 3.65
N ASP A 176 -12.33 -18.45 4.04
CA ASP A 176 -13.40 -19.22 3.42
C ASP A 176 -13.61 -18.83 1.95
N ILE A 177 -13.61 -17.53 1.63
CA ILE A 177 -13.64 -16.99 0.25
C ILE A 177 -12.44 -17.53 -0.54
N ASN A 178 -11.26 -17.57 0.05
CA ASN A 178 -10.03 -18.11 -0.55
C ASN A 178 -9.96 -19.66 -0.51
N ARG A 179 -11.06 -20.33 -0.14
CA ARG A 179 -11.15 -21.80 -0.08
C ARG A 179 -10.14 -22.45 0.86
N GLY A 180 -9.84 -21.80 1.99
CA GLY A 180 -8.92 -22.29 2.99
C GLY A 180 -7.44 -22.30 2.59
N LYS A 181 -7.05 -21.61 1.51
CA LYS A 181 -5.69 -21.66 0.96
C LYS A 181 -4.83 -20.51 1.49
N VAL A 182 -3.57 -20.82 1.77
CA VAL A 182 -2.48 -19.86 2.01
C VAL A 182 -1.30 -20.21 1.09
N PRO A 183 -0.43 -19.25 0.69
CA PRO A 183 -0.44 -17.85 1.11
C PRO A 183 -1.66 -17.08 0.58
N MET A 184 -2.21 -16.20 1.41
CA MET A 184 -3.36 -15.37 1.11
C MET A 184 -3.04 -13.92 1.46
N GLY A 185 -2.89 -13.06 0.46
CA GLY A 185 -2.71 -11.63 0.65
C GLY A 185 -4.05 -10.90 0.58
N ILE A 186 -4.29 -10.02 1.53
CA ILE A 186 -5.47 -9.17 1.58
C ILE A 186 -5.00 -7.72 1.63
N ALA A 187 -5.35 -6.96 0.60
CA ALA A 187 -5.03 -5.55 0.48
C ALA A 187 -6.20 -4.67 0.92
N GLN A 188 -5.87 -3.51 1.48
CA GLN A 188 -6.82 -2.44 1.70
C GLN A 188 -6.17 -1.10 1.41
N ILE A 189 -6.86 -0.27 0.62
CA ILE A 189 -6.54 1.14 0.43
C ILE A 189 -7.61 1.94 1.16
N GLY A 190 -7.19 2.83 2.06
CA GLY A 190 -8.14 3.56 2.89
C GLY A 190 -7.49 4.67 3.68
N ARG A 191 -8.23 5.24 4.62
CA ARG A 191 -7.73 6.28 5.52
C ARG A 191 -7.34 5.71 6.86
N GLY A 192 -6.23 6.26 7.39
CA GLY A 192 -5.81 6.14 8.77
C GLY A 192 -5.97 7.47 9.49
N TYR A 193 -6.19 7.43 10.81
CA TYR A 193 -6.48 8.59 11.64
C TYR A 193 -5.62 8.56 12.89
N ARG A 194 -4.76 9.57 13.05
CA ARG A 194 -3.90 9.70 14.24
C ARG A 194 -4.01 11.08 14.82
N ASN A 195 -4.52 11.20 16.04
CA ASN A 195 -4.72 12.47 16.71
C ASN A 195 -3.38 13.04 17.21
N GLU A 196 -2.51 13.38 16.29
CA GLU A 196 -1.16 13.89 16.55
C GLU A 196 -1.19 15.14 17.43
N ILE A 197 -0.30 15.22 18.43
CA ILE A 197 -0.20 16.35 19.37
C ILE A 197 0.18 17.63 18.63
N SER A 198 1.22 17.57 17.80
CA SER A 198 1.75 18.72 17.04
C SER A 198 2.22 18.25 15.67
N PRO A 199 1.31 18.07 14.71
CA PRO A 199 1.71 17.68 13.36
C PRO A 199 2.50 18.83 12.72
N ARG A 200 3.70 18.49 12.24
CA ARG A 200 4.63 19.41 11.54
C ARG A 200 5.09 18.73 10.26
N GLN A 201 5.89 19.41 9.45
CA GLN A 201 6.50 18.87 8.23
C GLN A 201 5.51 18.57 7.09
N SER A 202 4.52 19.48 6.88
CA SER A 202 3.62 19.38 5.72
C SER A 202 2.90 18.02 5.63
N MET A 203 2.95 17.36 4.46
CA MET A 203 2.29 16.09 4.15
C MET A 203 2.91 14.84 4.85
N ILE A 204 4.00 15.01 5.61
CA ILE A 204 4.70 13.87 6.25
C ILE A 204 3.99 13.37 7.50
N ARG A 205 3.42 14.30 8.30
CA ARG A 205 2.73 13.95 9.54
C ARG A 205 1.34 14.56 9.57
N LEU A 206 0.36 13.75 9.23
CA LEU A 206 -1.04 14.13 9.12
C LEU A 206 -1.87 13.51 10.24
N ARG A 207 -3.04 14.11 10.54
CA ARG A 207 -4.06 13.57 11.44
C ARG A 207 -5.04 12.64 10.74
N GLU A 208 -5.23 12.87 9.46
CA GLU A 208 -6.00 12.04 8.53
C GLU A 208 -5.15 11.86 7.27
N PHE A 209 -4.89 10.62 6.87
CA PHE A 209 -3.96 10.28 5.79
C PHE A 209 -4.40 9.03 5.05
N HIS A 210 -3.92 8.88 3.82
CA HIS A 210 -4.21 7.73 2.98
C HIS A 210 -3.14 6.66 3.15
N MET A 211 -3.57 5.40 3.27
CA MET A 211 -2.71 4.23 3.41
C MET A 211 -3.05 3.19 2.34
N MET A 212 -2.03 2.44 1.95
CA MET A 212 -2.14 1.20 1.16
C MET A 212 -1.46 0.10 1.95
N GLU A 213 -2.22 -0.84 2.48
CA GLU A 213 -1.73 -1.93 3.32
C GLU A 213 -2.10 -3.28 2.73
N LEU A 214 -1.28 -4.27 2.99
CA LEU A 214 -1.49 -5.65 2.58
C LEU A 214 -1.06 -6.57 3.72
N GLU A 215 -1.98 -7.44 4.16
CA GLU A 215 -1.68 -8.48 5.14
C GLU A 215 -1.55 -9.83 4.42
N LEU A 216 -0.34 -10.35 4.39
CA LEU A 216 -0.08 -11.66 3.80
C LEU A 216 -0.09 -12.74 4.87
N PHE A 217 -1.09 -13.59 4.84
CA PHE A 217 -1.21 -14.78 5.69
C PHE A 217 -0.51 -15.97 5.03
N MET A 218 0.44 -16.59 5.72
CA MET A 218 1.24 -17.69 5.19
C MET A 218 1.46 -18.83 6.20
N ASP A 219 1.80 -19.99 5.70
CA ASP A 219 2.24 -21.11 6.52
C ASP A 219 3.63 -20.81 7.10
N PRO A 220 3.81 -20.84 8.44
CA PRO A 220 5.10 -20.60 9.06
C PRO A 220 6.19 -21.62 8.72
N GLU A 221 5.81 -22.83 8.27
CA GLU A 221 6.75 -23.90 7.90
C GLU A 221 7.01 -23.95 6.38
N ASP A 222 6.10 -23.40 5.56
CA ASP A 222 6.21 -23.36 4.10
C ASP A 222 5.63 -22.06 3.54
N GLU A 223 6.47 -21.03 3.51
CA GLU A 223 6.06 -19.67 3.10
C GLU A 223 5.55 -19.60 1.64
N LYS A 224 5.98 -20.52 0.76
CA LYS A 224 5.66 -20.54 -0.69
C LYS A 224 5.86 -19.18 -1.36
N ALA A 225 6.92 -18.46 -0.96
CA ALA A 225 7.23 -17.15 -1.52
C ALA A 225 7.68 -17.27 -2.99
N PRO A 226 7.42 -16.25 -3.82
CA PRO A 226 7.97 -16.17 -5.17
C PRO A 226 9.52 -16.18 -5.16
N ALA A 227 10.11 -16.48 -6.32
CA ALA A 227 11.56 -16.44 -6.47
C ALA A 227 12.10 -15.02 -6.22
N LEU A 228 13.13 -14.92 -5.39
CA LEU A 228 13.79 -13.67 -5.05
C LEU A 228 14.87 -13.30 -6.08
N ASP A 229 14.98 -12.01 -6.37
CA ASP A 229 15.99 -11.47 -7.26
C ASP A 229 17.39 -11.69 -6.66
N ARG A 230 18.34 -12.15 -7.49
CA ARG A 230 19.74 -12.45 -7.10
C ARG A 230 20.71 -11.35 -7.49
N ASP A 231 20.36 -10.55 -8.48
CA ASP A 231 21.26 -9.58 -9.11
C ASP A 231 21.00 -8.16 -8.61
N MET A 232 19.75 -7.79 -8.41
CA MET A 232 19.34 -6.51 -7.83
C MET A 232 19.95 -6.31 -6.45
N LYS A 233 20.34 -5.08 -6.13
CA LYS A 233 20.88 -4.71 -4.81
C LYS A 233 19.91 -3.78 -4.09
N LEU A 234 19.55 -4.15 -2.87
CA LEU A 234 18.79 -3.31 -1.95
C LEU A 234 19.77 -2.64 -0.96
N PRO A 235 19.63 -1.34 -0.71
CA PRO A 235 20.41 -0.64 0.31
C PRO A 235 19.78 -0.89 1.70
N LEU A 236 20.27 -1.92 2.42
CA LEU A 236 19.75 -2.31 3.74
C LEU A 236 20.65 -1.79 4.86
N LEU A 237 20.12 -0.90 5.69
CA LEU A 237 20.73 -0.48 6.95
C LEU A 237 20.16 -1.35 8.09
N HIS A 238 20.66 -2.57 8.21
CA HIS A 238 20.21 -3.56 9.18
C HIS A 238 21.10 -3.56 10.45
N GLU A 239 20.64 -4.23 11.51
CA GLU A 239 21.28 -4.23 12.85
C GLU A 239 22.80 -4.37 12.80
N LYS A 240 23.34 -5.31 12.00
CA LYS A 240 24.80 -5.60 11.94
C LYS A 240 25.65 -4.49 11.30
N VAL A 241 25.03 -3.58 10.56
CA VAL A 241 25.74 -2.45 9.89
C VAL A 241 25.26 -1.09 10.37
N MET A 242 24.30 -1.05 11.29
CA MET A 242 23.70 0.19 11.82
C MET A 242 24.75 1.14 12.40
N GLU A 243 25.72 0.61 13.14
CA GLU A 243 26.81 1.40 13.73
C GLU A 243 27.70 2.10 12.69
N LYS A 244 27.80 1.54 11.48
CA LYS A 244 28.57 2.14 10.38
C LYS A 244 27.84 3.32 9.72
N GLY A 245 26.52 3.41 9.92
CA GLY A 245 25.67 4.46 9.35
C GLY A 245 25.45 4.37 7.83
N GLU A 246 26.06 3.38 7.16
CA GLU A 246 25.95 3.17 5.71
C GLU A 246 25.22 1.85 5.40
N PRO A 247 24.24 1.85 4.47
CA PRO A 247 23.53 0.63 4.10
C PRO A 247 24.42 -0.36 3.34
N GLU A 248 24.24 -1.65 3.61
CA GLU A 248 24.81 -2.74 2.83
C GLU A 248 24.02 -2.92 1.53
N LEU A 249 24.71 -2.99 0.40
CA LEU A 249 24.10 -3.31 -0.90
C LEU A 249 24.04 -4.82 -1.10
N ILE A 250 22.89 -5.42 -0.82
CA ILE A 250 22.70 -6.87 -0.86
C ILE A 250 21.45 -7.25 -1.66
N SER A 251 21.50 -8.40 -2.36
CA SER A 251 20.31 -8.86 -3.09
C SER A 251 19.22 -9.37 -2.15
N PRO A 252 17.92 -9.30 -2.53
CA PRO A 252 16.82 -9.87 -1.74
C PRO A 252 17.10 -11.34 -1.37
N TYR A 253 17.56 -12.13 -2.35
CA TYR A 253 17.94 -13.52 -2.12
C TYR A 253 19.09 -13.65 -1.11
N GLY A 254 20.14 -12.84 -1.26
CA GLY A 254 21.29 -12.85 -0.34
C GLY A 254 20.90 -12.44 1.08
N ALA A 255 20.09 -11.41 1.22
CA ALA A 255 19.61 -10.93 2.52
C ALA A 255 18.80 -12.00 3.26
N TYR A 256 17.91 -12.71 2.56
CA TYR A 256 17.14 -13.82 3.14
C TYR A 256 18.05 -15.00 3.48
N LYS A 257 18.90 -15.45 2.56
CA LYS A 257 19.80 -16.60 2.77
C LYS A 257 20.81 -16.39 3.90
N ASN A 258 21.29 -15.16 4.09
CA ASN A 258 22.22 -14.81 5.17
C ASN A 258 21.51 -14.53 6.50
N GLY A 259 20.18 -14.70 6.58
CA GLY A 259 19.39 -14.48 7.79
C GLY A 259 19.33 -13.01 8.23
N ILE A 260 19.56 -12.06 7.32
CA ILE A 260 19.32 -10.63 7.54
C ILE A 260 17.80 -10.38 7.53
N LEU A 261 17.09 -10.96 6.57
CA LEU A 261 15.65 -10.93 6.50
C LEU A 261 15.08 -12.28 6.96
N LYS A 262 14.14 -12.24 7.91
CA LYS A 262 13.58 -13.43 8.57
C LYS A 262 12.54 -14.18 7.73
N SER A 263 11.98 -13.55 6.70
CA SER A 263 10.96 -14.13 5.83
C SER A 263 11.32 -13.88 4.37
N ALA A 264 11.07 -14.88 3.52
CA ALA A 264 11.22 -14.76 2.07
C ALA A 264 10.19 -13.78 1.48
N TRP A 265 8.97 -13.72 2.03
CA TRP A 265 7.96 -12.74 1.63
C TRP A 265 8.35 -11.31 2.02
N LEU A 266 8.98 -11.13 3.18
CA LEU A 266 9.52 -9.82 3.56
C LEU A 266 10.56 -9.35 2.51
N ALA A 267 11.49 -10.23 2.12
CA ALA A 267 12.48 -9.95 1.08
C ALA A 267 11.82 -9.61 -0.27
N TYR A 268 10.79 -10.35 -0.65
CA TYR A 268 10.02 -10.11 -1.87
C TYR A 268 9.34 -8.73 -1.86
N PHE A 269 8.70 -8.36 -0.76
CA PHE A 269 8.02 -7.07 -0.66
C PHE A 269 8.98 -5.88 -0.62
N LEU A 270 10.16 -6.01 0.01
CA LEU A 270 11.20 -4.98 -0.06
C LEU A 270 11.68 -4.77 -1.51
N GLU A 271 11.90 -5.86 -2.27
CA GLU A 271 12.23 -5.79 -3.70
C GLU A 271 11.15 -5.05 -4.50
N LYS A 272 9.87 -5.41 -4.29
CA LYS A 272 8.76 -4.76 -4.99
C LYS A 272 8.63 -3.29 -4.62
N SER A 273 8.85 -2.94 -3.35
CA SER A 273 8.80 -1.57 -2.88
C SER A 273 9.89 -0.70 -3.52
N PHE A 274 11.11 -1.21 -3.60
CA PHE A 274 12.21 -0.47 -4.24
C PHE A 274 11.90 -0.17 -5.71
N LYS A 275 11.44 -1.17 -6.47
CA LYS A 275 11.03 -1.01 -7.87
C LYS A 275 9.82 -0.07 -8.03
N PHE A 276 8.85 -0.18 -7.14
CA PHE A 276 7.66 0.67 -7.15
C PHE A 276 8.01 2.15 -6.90
N VAL A 277 8.83 2.44 -5.88
CA VAL A 277 9.22 3.82 -5.56
C VAL A 277 10.12 4.42 -6.64
N MET A 278 10.96 3.60 -7.31
CA MET A 278 11.66 4.03 -8.54
C MET A 278 10.69 4.42 -9.66
N ALA A 279 9.63 3.62 -9.87
CA ALA A 279 8.64 3.91 -10.90
C ALA A 279 7.85 5.22 -10.61
N LEU A 280 7.80 5.66 -9.35
CA LEU A 280 7.29 6.97 -8.94
C LEU A 280 8.26 8.14 -9.26
N GLY A 281 9.45 7.84 -9.79
CA GLY A 281 10.46 8.84 -10.17
C GLY A 281 11.50 9.12 -9.08
N VAL A 282 11.53 8.39 -7.99
CA VAL A 282 12.56 8.52 -6.94
C VAL A 282 13.82 7.77 -7.36
N PRO A 283 15.00 8.40 -7.44
CA PRO A 283 16.25 7.73 -7.81
C PRO A 283 16.66 6.64 -6.80
N GLU A 284 17.32 5.58 -7.27
CA GLU A 284 17.86 4.50 -6.42
C GLU A 284 18.73 5.04 -5.26
N SER A 285 19.62 5.98 -5.57
CA SER A 285 20.53 6.59 -4.57
C SER A 285 19.85 7.43 -3.50
N LYS A 286 18.56 7.65 -3.64
CA LYS A 286 17.71 8.42 -2.72
C LYS A 286 16.71 7.53 -1.96
N GLN A 287 16.93 6.23 -1.95
CA GLN A 287 16.14 5.23 -1.26
C GLN A 287 17.03 4.38 -0.36
N ARG A 288 16.51 3.95 0.79
CA ARG A 288 17.13 2.93 1.65
C ARG A 288 16.08 2.22 2.48
N PHE A 289 16.45 1.07 3.02
CA PHE A 289 15.66 0.36 4.03
C PHE A 289 16.42 0.40 5.36
N ILE A 290 15.74 0.78 6.43
CA ILE A 290 16.31 0.79 7.78
C ILE A 290 15.57 -0.18 8.68
N GLU A 291 16.31 -1.07 9.35
CA GLU A 291 15.74 -1.99 10.33
C GLU A 291 15.45 -1.27 11.64
N LYS A 292 14.24 -1.44 12.17
CA LYS A 292 13.89 -1.00 13.53
C LYS A 292 14.47 -1.98 14.54
N LEU A 293 15.25 -1.48 15.47
CA LEU A 293 15.85 -2.29 16.54
C LEU A 293 14.81 -2.70 17.59
N VAL A 294 15.20 -3.66 18.42
CA VAL A 294 14.39 -4.06 19.58
C VAL A 294 14.21 -2.86 20.50
N GLY A 295 12.96 -2.44 20.77
CA GLY A 295 12.63 -1.23 21.51
C GLY A 295 12.08 -0.09 20.63
N GLU A 296 12.39 -0.08 19.33
CA GLU A 296 11.85 0.89 18.36
C GLU A 296 10.72 0.31 17.52
N ARG A 297 10.69 -1.01 17.37
CA ARG A 297 9.67 -1.69 16.57
C ARG A 297 8.39 -1.90 17.36
N ALA A 298 7.27 -1.91 16.65
CA ALA A 298 5.97 -2.21 17.23
C ALA A 298 5.96 -3.56 17.97
N HIS A 299 5.24 -3.63 19.06
CA HIS A 299 5.18 -4.79 19.97
C HIS A 299 4.72 -6.11 19.31
N TYR A 300 4.04 -6.00 18.18
CA TYR A 300 3.53 -7.13 17.38
C TYR A 300 4.52 -7.66 16.34
N SER A 301 5.65 -7.00 16.12
CA SER A 301 6.56 -7.35 15.03
C SER A 301 7.83 -8.06 15.51
N ALA A 302 8.16 -9.18 14.88
CA ALA A 302 9.43 -9.88 15.08
C ALA A 302 10.59 -9.26 14.29
N GLN A 303 10.29 -8.55 13.18
CA GLN A 303 11.24 -7.76 12.41
C GLN A 303 10.48 -6.68 11.64
N THR A 304 11.02 -5.46 11.60
CA THR A 304 10.44 -4.32 10.87
C THR A 304 11.54 -3.60 10.11
N PHE A 305 11.24 -3.26 8.85
CA PHE A 305 12.04 -2.36 8.03
C PHE A 305 11.19 -1.20 7.56
N ASP A 306 11.72 0.03 7.68
CA ASP A 306 11.14 1.19 7.01
C ASP A 306 11.82 1.39 5.66
N HIS A 307 11.05 1.68 4.63
CA HIS A 307 11.54 2.20 3.36
C HIS A 307 11.57 3.71 3.45
N GLU A 308 12.75 4.28 3.38
CA GLU A 308 12.96 5.73 3.47
C GLU A 308 13.38 6.32 2.13
N VAL A 309 12.91 7.52 1.89
CA VAL A 309 13.28 8.39 0.77
C VAL A 309 13.98 9.63 1.31
N PHE A 310 15.06 10.06 0.67
CA PHE A 310 15.83 11.23 1.09
C PHE A 310 15.27 12.52 0.50
N PHE A 311 14.95 13.50 1.34
CA PHE A 311 14.62 14.86 0.95
C PHE A 311 15.72 15.80 1.42
N ASP A 312 16.16 16.74 0.59
CA ASP A 312 17.30 17.60 0.92
C ASP A 312 17.05 18.45 2.18
N GLU A 313 15.79 18.84 2.46
CA GLU A 313 15.39 19.66 3.60
C GLU A 313 14.97 18.86 4.84
N MET A 314 14.54 17.62 4.67
CA MET A 314 13.99 16.80 5.77
C MET A 314 14.86 15.58 6.11
N GLY A 315 15.85 15.28 5.25
CA GLY A 315 16.65 14.07 5.38
C GLY A 315 15.87 12.80 5.00
N TRP A 316 16.29 11.67 5.52
CA TRP A 316 15.65 10.38 5.34
C TRP A 316 14.27 10.37 5.97
N THR A 317 13.27 10.03 5.19
CA THR A 317 11.86 10.09 5.57
C THR A 317 11.17 8.79 5.17
N GLU A 318 10.54 8.12 6.12
CA GLU A 318 9.76 6.91 5.91
C GLU A 318 8.58 7.16 4.96
N VAL A 319 8.45 6.32 3.94
CA VAL A 319 7.33 6.30 2.99
C VAL A 319 6.55 4.99 3.05
N ALA A 320 7.17 3.92 3.55
CA ALA A 320 6.50 2.64 3.78
C ALA A 320 7.17 1.88 4.92
N GLY A 321 6.41 1.05 5.63
CA GLY A 321 6.87 0.11 6.65
C GLY A 321 6.61 -1.33 6.22
N PHE A 322 7.48 -2.25 6.66
CA PHE A 322 7.39 -3.68 6.39
C PHE A 322 7.56 -4.44 7.68
N ALA A 323 6.51 -5.11 8.14
CA ALA A 323 6.52 -5.83 9.40
C ALA A 323 6.34 -7.33 9.20
N TYR A 324 7.20 -8.13 9.82
CA TYR A 324 6.98 -9.55 10.03
C TYR A 324 6.27 -9.72 11.38
N ARG A 325 4.93 -9.76 11.35
CA ARG A 325 4.04 -9.71 12.52
C ARG A 325 3.89 -11.07 13.22
N THR A 326 4.32 -12.14 12.57
CA THR A 326 4.08 -13.53 13.01
C THR A 326 2.58 -13.83 13.18
N ASP A 327 2.16 -14.48 14.26
CA ASP A 327 0.77 -14.83 14.54
C ASP A 327 0.11 -13.93 15.62
N TYR A 328 0.76 -12.81 15.95
CA TYR A 328 0.37 -11.96 17.09
C TYR A 328 -1.09 -11.49 17.02
N ASP A 329 -1.49 -10.87 15.91
CA ASP A 329 -2.82 -10.27 15.78
C ASP A 329 -3.92 -11.35 15.82
N LEU A 330 -3.76 -12.44 15.05
CA LEU A 330 -4.74 -13.53 15.06
C LEU A 330 -4.88 -14.20 16.41
N LYS A 331 -3.78 -14.42 17.13
CA LYS A 331 -3.81 -14.93 18.51
C LYS A 331 -4.49 -13.97 19.47
N SER A 332 -4.23 -12.67 19.34
CA SER A 332 -4.83 -11.63 20.18
C SER A 332 -6.35 -11.55 20.00
N HIS A 333 -6.82 -11.53 18.75
CA HIS A 333 -8.25 -11.54 18.44
C HIS A 333 -8.91 -12.88 18.81
N ALA A 334 -8.26 -14.01 18.59
CA ALA A 334 -8.75 -15.32 19.03
C ALA A 334 -8.95 -15.39 20.54
N LYS A 335 -7.98 -14.87 21.32
CA LYS A 335 -8.05 -14.78 22.77
C LYS A 335 -9.22 -13.91 23.26
N GLU A 336 -9.41 -12.74 22.62
CA GLU A 336 -10.47 -11.80 23.00
C GLU A 336 -11.87 -12.32 22.66
N THR A 337 -12.01 -13.03 21.53
CA THR A 337 -13.32 -13.47 21.00
C THR A 337 -13.68 -14.90 21.37
N GLY A 338 -12.70 -15.72 21.76
CA GLY A 338 -12.86 -17.17 21.93
C GLY A 338 -13.00 -17.95 20.61
N GLN A 339 -12.81 -17.28 19.45
CA GLN A 339 -12.90 -17.93 18.15
C GLN A 339 -11.55 -18.46 17.71
N GLU A 340 -11.54 -19.61 17.04
CA GLU A 340 -10.34 -20.13 16.39
C GLU A 340 -10.08 -19.44 15.05
N LEU A 341 -8.97 -18.71 14.96
CA LEU A 341 -8.48 -18.07 13.75
C LEU A 341 -7.30 -18.87 13.19
N VAL A 342 -7.61 -20.00 12.56
CA VAL A 342 -6.62 -20.98 12.11
C VAL A 342 -6.89 -21.42 10.67
N VAL A 343 -5.85 -21.89 10.00
CA VAL A 343 -5.93 -22.62 8.73
C VAL A 343 -6.03 -24.10 9.04
N ILE A 344 -6.89 -24.80 8.32
CA ILE A 344 -7.03 -26.26 8.38
C ILE A 344 -6.61 -26.80 7.03
N GLU A 345 -5.43 -27.43 6.98
CA GLU A 345 -4.90 -28.07 5.79
C GLU A 345 -5.18 -29.58 5.87
N LYS A 346 -5.75 -30.11 4.80
CA LYS A 346 -5.95 -31.56 4.65
C LYS A 346 -4.98 -32.08 3.61
N LYS A 347 -4.11 -32.98 4.01
CA LYS A 347 -3.13 -33.61 3.13
C LYS A 347 -3.50 -35.06 2.94
N THR A 348 -3.78 -35.45 1.71
CA THR A 348 -3.95 -36.88 1.37
C THR A 348 -2.60 -37.57 1.45
N ILE A 349 -2.48 -38.55 2.36
CA ILE A 349 -1.25 -39.33 2.55
C ILE A 349 -1.24 -40.56 1.67
N SER A 350 -2.39 -41.23 1.54
CA SER A 350 -2.52 -42.39 0.68
C SER A 350 -3.84 -42.39 -0.09
N THR A 351 -3.79 -42.87 -1.32
CA THR A 351 -4.97 -43.11 -2.14
C THR A 351 -5.02 -44.61 -2.47
N ARG A 352 -6.20 -45.17 -2.47
CA ARG A 352 -6.47 -46.52 -2.93
C ARG A 352 -7.17 -46.45 -4.27
N LYS A 353 -6.68 -47.22 -5.24
CA LYS A 353 -7.39 -47.40 -6.50
C LYS A 353 -8.54 -48.40 -6.31
N THR A 354 -9.76 -47.93 -6.48
CA THR A 354 -10.98 -48.72 -6.39
C THR A 354 -11.61 -48.79 -7.77
N ILE A 355 -12.08 -49.98 -8.13
CA ILE A 355 -12.78 -50.23 -9.41
C ILE A 355 -14.27 -50.06 -9.16
N LYS A 356 -14.87 -49.06 -9.79
CA LYS A 356 -16.31 -48.80 -9.74
C LYS A 356 -16.96 -49.29 -11.02
N LEU A 357 -17.91 -50.22 -10.89
CA LEU A 357 -18.62 -50.76 -12.03
C LEU A 357 -19.64 -49.75 -12.58
N ASN A 358 -19.78 -49.73 -13.90
CA ASN A 358 -20.86 -49.05 -14.59
C ASN A 358 -22.02 -50.03 -14.75
N GLU A 359 -22.89 -50.06 -13.75
CA GLU A 359 -23.99 -51.02 -13.68
C GLU A 359 -24.89 -51.05 -14.94
N LYS A 360 -25.10 -49.88 -15.55
CA LYS A 360 -25.92 -49.78 -16.77
C LYS A 360 -25.29 -50.51 -17.95
N GLU A 361 -23.98 -50.33 -18.14
CA GLU A 361 -23.26 -51.01 -19.24
C GLU A 361 -23.11 -52.49 -18.95
N VAL A 362 -22.81 -52.89 -17.71
CA VAL A 362 -22.75 -54.28 -17.29
C VAL A 362 -24.08 -54.97 -17.56
N LYS A 363 -25.23 -54.40 -17.21
CA LYS A 363 -26.57 -54.92 -17.48
C LYS A 363 -26.86 -55.05 -18.97
N ASN A 364 -26.42 -54.11 -19.76
CA ASN A 364 -26.63 -54.15 -21.22
C ASN A 364 -25.81 -55.22 -21.88
N THR A 365 -24.57 -55.43 -21.47
CA THR A 365 -23.62 -56.36 -22.10
C THR A 365 -23.84 -57.79 -21.61
N HIS A 366 -24.02 -57.97 -20.28
CA HIS A 366 -24.05 -59.28 -19.62
C HIS A 366 -25.46 -59.69 -19.12
N LYS A 367 -26.44 -59.72 -20.02
CA LYS A 367 -27.87 -59.87 -19.71
C LYS A 367 -28.22 -61.04 -18.79
N LYS A 368 -27.41 -62.11 -18.73
CA LYS A 368 -27.64 -63.28 -17.88
C LYS A 368 -26.85 -63.30 -16.59
N ASP A 369 -25.66 -62.67 -16.61
CA ASP A 369 -24.67 -62.77 -15.52
C ASP A 369 -24.47 -61.40 -14.77
N TRP A 370 -25.24 -60.40 -15.13
CA TRP A 370 -25.05 -59.04 -14.61
C TRP A 370 -25.20 -58.94 -13.07
N GLU A 371 -26.10 -59.70 -12.46
CA GLU A 371 -26.28 -59.70 -11.00
C GLU A 371 -25.06 -60.29 -10.28
N SER A 372 -24.49 -61.37 -10.84
CA SER A 372 -23.27 -61.99 -10.33
C SER A 372 -22.05 -61.01 -10.44
N ILE A 373 -21.97 -60.34 -11.57
CA ILE A 373 -20.89 -59.34 -11.80
C ILE A 373 -20.99 -58.18 -10.83
N ILE A 374 -22.19 -57.59 -10.65
CA ILE A 374 -22.36 -56.42 -9.76
C ILE A 374 -22.20 -56.80 -8.29
N SER A 375 -22.53 -57.98 -7.89
CA SER A 375 -22.39 -58.48 -6.51
C SER A 375 -20.97 -58.95 -6.16
N SER A 376 -20.11 -59.15 -7.16
CA SER A 376 -18.73 -59.61 -6.93
C SER A 376 -17.74 -58.46 -6.77
N VAL A 377 -16.62 -58.72 -6.08
CA VAL A 377 -15.53 -57.77 -5.96
C VAL A 377 -14.69 -57.77 -7.25
N PRO A 378 -14.44 -56.61 -7.88
CA PRO A 378 -13.60 -56.54 -9.07
C PRO A 378 -12.14 -56.94 -8.77
N GLU A 379 -11.57 -57.79 -9.63
CA GLU A 379 -10.18 -58.22 -9.56
C GLU A 379 -9.37 -57.62 -10.72
N SER A 380 -8.22 -56.99 -10.39
CA SER A 380 -7.27 -56.52 -11.40
C SER A 380 -6.28 -57.63 -11.73
N ARG A 381 -6.20 -58.03 -13.01
CA ARG A 381 -5.22 -58.99 -13.55
C ARG A 381 -4.34 -58.29 -14.59
N GLU A 382 -3.24 -58.91 -15.00
CA GLU A 382 -2.30 -58.32 -15.98
C GLU A 382 -2.96 -57.91 -17.29
N ASP A 383 -3.99 -58.61 -17.72
CA ASP A 383 -4.67 -58.43 -18.99
C ASP A 383 -6.01 -57.68 -18.89
N GLY A 384 -6.43 -57.24 -17.69
CA GLY A 384 -7.68 -56.46 -17.52
C GLY A 384 -8.36 -56.61 -16.17
N ILE A 385 -9.60 -56.09 -16.08
CA ILE A 385 -10.44 -56.16 -14.88
C ILE A 385 -11.44 -57.29 -15.04
N TYR A 386 -11.59 -58.10 -13.99
CA TYR A 386 -12.49 -59.23 -13.93
C TYR A 386 -13.47 -59.11 -12.76
N CYS A 387 -14.74 -59.53 -12.98
CA CYS A 387 -15.74 -59.70 -11.94
C CYS A 387 -16.45 -61.02 -12.14
N ALA A 388 -16.64 -61.86 -11.09
CA ALA A 388 -17.21 -63.21 -11.16
C ALA A 388 -16.54 -64.07 -12.23
N GLY A 389 -15.23 -63.89 -12.48
CA GLY A 389 -14.50 -64.65 -13.52
C GLY A 389 -14.68 -64.10 -14.94
N ILE A 390 -15.51 -63.12 -15.16
CA ILE A 390 -15.80 -62.50 -16.47
C ILE A 390 -14.95 -61.30 -16.65
N LYS A 391 -14.25 -61.16 -17.81
CA LYS A 391 -13.47 -60.00 -18.18
C LYS A 391 -14.38 -58.86 -18.60
N LEU A 392 -14.19 -57.68 -17.97
CA LEU A 392 -14.95 -56.48 -18.25
C LEU A 392 -14.28 -55.63 -19.34
N SER A 393 -15.08 -55.01 -20.18
CA SER A 393 -14.65 -54.03 -21.17
C SER A 393 -14.47 -52.66 -20.51
N SER A 394 -13.70 -51.77 -21.13
CA SER A 394 -13.29 -50.45 -20.56
C SER A 394 -14.46 -49.48 -20.29
N ASN A 395 -15.62 -49.69 -20.87
CA ASN A 395 -16.85 -48.94 -20.63
C ASN A 395 -17.68 -49.48 -19.46
N GLU A 396 -17.39 -50.68 -18.96
CA GLU A 396 -18.12 -51.34 -17.87
C GLU A 396 -17.57 -51.02 -16.48
N TYR A 397 -16.41 -50.39 -16.40
CA TYR A 397 -15.82 -49.94 -15.12
C TYR A 397 -15.09 -48.63 -15.25
N LYS A 398 -14.85 -47.98 -14.10
CA LYS A 398 -13.95 -46.86 -13.94
C LYS A 398 -13.02 -47.14 -12.77
N ILE A 399 -11.74 -46.87 -12.95
CA ILE A 399 -10.78 -46.85 -11.85
C ILE A 399 -10.85 -45.45 -11.23
N ILE A 400 -11.23 -45.36 -9.97
CA ILE A 400 -11.28 -44.13 -9.19
C ILE A 400 -10.23 -44.20 -8.09
N GLU A 401 -9.60 -43.10 -7.81
CA GLU A 401 -8.73 -42.98 -6.65
C GLU A 401 -9.56 -42.46 -5.47
N GLU A 402 -9.68 -43.30 -4.45
CA GLU A 402 -10.33 -42.92 -3.19
C GLU A 402 -9.26 -42.60 -2.15
N VAL A 403 -9.50 -41.54 -1.39
CA VAL A 403 -8.60 -41.15 -0.29
C VAL A 403 -8.72 -42.17 0.82
N GLU A 404 -7.61 -42.85 1.14
CA GLU A 404 -7.55 -43.88 2.19
C GLU A 404 -7.13 -43.29 3.52
N LYS A 405 -6.23 -42.29 3.50
CA LYS A 405 -5.74 -41.62 4.70
C LYS A 405 -5.51 -40.13 4.43
N GLU A 406 -6.14 -39.30 5.25
CA GLU A 406 -5.90 -37.86 5.32
C GLU A 406 -5.18 -37.52 6.62
N GLU A 407 -4.22 -36.60 6.54
CA GLU A 407 -3.66 -35.93 7.68
C GLU A 407 -4.25 -34.51 7.74
N VAL A 408 -4.73 -34.13 8.91
CA VAL A 408 -5.28 -32.79 9.15
C VAL A 408 -4.27 -32.01 10.00
N ARG A 409 -3.71 -30.96 9.41
CA ARG A 409 -2.83 -30.01 10.10
C ARG A 409 -3.61 -28.74 10.38
N LYS A 410 -3.49 -28.24 11.60
CA LYS A 410 -4.13 -27.00 12.06
C LYS A 410 -3.06 -26.04 12.56
N PHE A 411 -3.02 -24.83 12.05
CA PHE A 411 -2.03 -23.83 12.44
C PHE A 411 -2.58 -22.40 12.36
N VAL A 412 -2.02 -21.50 13.15
CA VAL A 412 -2.24 -20.05 13.03
C VAL A 412 -1.25 -19.53 11.98
N PRO A 413 -1.70 -18.89 10.89
CA PRO A 413 -0.79 -18.37 9.89
C PRO A 413 0.05 -17.22 10.44
N TYR A 414 1.28 -17.10 9.91
CA TYR A 414 2.12 -15.95 10.14
C TYR A 414 1.81 -14.86 9.12
N VAL A 415 2.07 -13.61 9.50
CA VAL A 415 1.71 -12.44 8.70
C VAL A 415 2.95 -11.62 8.34
N VAL A 416 3.02 -11.20 7.08
CA VAL A 416 3.93 -10.17 6.58
C VAL A 416 3.09 -9.01 6.04
N GLU A 417 3.40 -7.81 6.53
CA GLU A 417 2.69 -6.58 6.23
C GLU A 417 3.59 -5.59 5.49
N PRO A 418 3.34 -5.25 4.23
CA PRO A 418 3.76 -4.00 3.60
C PRO A 418 2.69 -2.92 3.80
N SER A 419 3.08 -1.78 4.39
CA SER A 419 2.22 -0.61 4.67
C SER A 419 2.82 0.66 4.07
N PHE A 420 2.06 1.40 3.26
CA PHE A 420 2.52 2.56 2.51
C PHE A 420 1.74 3.81 2.89
N GLY A 421 2.46 4.90 3.18
CA GLY A 421 1.89 6.23 3.34
C GLY A 421 1.69 6.90 1.97
N LEU A 422 0.48 6.84 1.42
CA LEU A 422 0.19 7.32 0.07
C LEU A 422 0.40 8.84 -0.08
N ASP A 423 0.09 9.63 0.95
CA ASP A 423 0.33 11.09 0.96
C ASP A 423 1.83 11.41 0.92
N ARG A 424 2.66 10.62 1.61
CA ARG A 424 4.13 10.77 1.59
C ARG A 424 4.69 10.41 0.22
N LEU A 425 4.16 9.36 -0.42
CA LEU A 425 4.52 8.97 -1.79
C LEU A 425 4.11 10.02 -2.82
N LEU A 426 2.92 10.64 -2.66
CA LEU A 426 2.49 11.76 -3.50
C LEU A 426 3.47 12.93 -3.39
N LEU A 427 3.86 13.31 -2.16
CA LEU A 427 4.86 14.36 -1.95
C LEU A 427 6.20 14.00 -2.60
N ALA A 428 6.70 12.77 -2.39
CA ALA A 428 7.96 12.31 -2.97
C ALA A 428 7.91 12.35 -4.50
N THR A 429 6.83 11.87 -5.11
CA THR A 429 6.63 11.88 -6.56
C THR A 429 6.71 13.30 -7.12
N ILE A 430 6.02 14.26 -6.50
CA ILE A 430 6.04 15.66 -6.95
C ILE A 430 7.41 16.30 -6.68
N TYR A 431 8.03 16.02 -5.54
CA TYR A 431 9.34 16.54 -5.16
C TYR A 431 10.44 16.15 -6.15
N TYR A 432 10.47 14.87 -6.55
CA TYR A 432 11.46 14.38 -7.51
C TYR A 432 11.15 14.76 -8.97
N ALA A 433 9.88 14.96 -9.29
CA ALA A 433 9.46 15.47 -10.60
C ALA A 433 9.75 16.97 -10.79
N TYR A 434 9.88 17.74 -9.69
CA TYR A 434 10.10 19.19 -9.77
C TYR A 434 11.50 19.53 -10.26
N GLY A 435 11.56 20.38 -11.28
CA GLY A 435 12.79 20.92 -11.83
C GLY A 435 12.61 22.29 -12.48
N LYS A 436 13.70 22.81 -13.01
CA LYS A 436 13.71 24.05 -13.81
C LYS A 436 14.34 23.77 -15.16
N LYS A 437 13.69 24.21 -16.26
CA LYS A 437 14.17 24.14 -17.61
C LYS A 437 14.05 25.52 -18.26
N ASP A 438 15.18 26.08 -18.73
CA ASP A 438 15.27 27.43 -19.29
C ASP A 438 14.58 28.51 -18.44
N GLY A 439 14.80 28.43 -17.10
CA GLY A 439 14.25 29.36 -16.12
C GLY A 439 12.77 29.20 -15.81
N ARG A 440 12.09 28.16 -16.34
CA ARG A 440 10.69 27.83 -16.06
C ARG A 440 10.59 26.63 -15.15
N ASN A 441 9.62 26.63 -14.26
CA ASN A 441 9.30 25.46 -13.46
C ASN A 441 8.68 24.37 -14.36
N ILE A 442 9.03 23.12 -14.09
CA ILE A 442 8.50 21.95 -14.77
C ILE A 442 8.27 20.84 -13.75
N LEU A 443 7.19 20.08 -13.91
CA LEU A 443 6.96 18.83 -13.20
C LEU A 443 7.10 17.65 -14.18
N SER A 444 8.26 17.00 -14.19
CA SER A 444 8.54 15.83 -15.02
C SER A 444 8.02 14.55 -14.35
N LEU A 445 6.71 14.48 -14.12
CA LEU A 445 6.06 13.30 -13.56
C LEU A 445 6.22 12.11 -14.51
N PRO A 446 6.51 10.88 -13.99
CA PRO A 446 6.60 9.68 -14.81
C PRO A 446 5.31 9.41 -15.60
N ASP A 447 5.42 8.95 -16.83
CA ASP A 447 4.26 8.68 -17.70
C ASP A 447 3.31 7.63 -17.08
N VAL A 448 3.86 6.67 -16.34
CA VAL A 448 3.07 5.65 -15.63
C VAL A 448 2.12 6.26 -14.58
N ILE A 449 2.46 7.45 -14.04
CA ILE A 449 1.67 8.14 -13.01
C ILE A 449 0.61 9.05 -13.62
N LEU A 450 0.89 9.65 -14.76
CA LEU A 450 -0.07 10.53 -15.44
C LEU A 450 -1.06 9.77 -16.32
N GLY A 451 -0.80 8.49 -16.58
CA GLY A 451 -1.68 7.66 -17.37
C GLY A 451 -2.03 8.32 -18.71
N LYS A 452 -3.32 8.32 -19.03
CA LYS A 452 -3.85 8.97 -20.23
C LYS A 452 -4.27 10.43 -19.96
N VAL A 453 -3.31 11.31 -19.64
CA VAL A 453 -3.56 12.74 -19.45
C VAL A 453 -2.99 13.53 -20.62
N VAL A 454 -3.77 14.42 -21.21
CA VAL A 454 -3.37 15.24 -22.36
C VAL A 454 -4.07 16.60 -22.32
N ALA A 455 -3.43 17.63 -22.84
CA ALA A 455 -4.10 18.91 -23.06
C ALA A 455 -4.47 19.12 -24.53
N VAL A 456 -5.61 19.76 -24.80
CA VAL A 456 -6.05 20.20 -26.13
C VAL A 456 -6.19 21.71 -26.13
N LEU A 457 -5.46 22.37 -27.03
CA LEU A 457 -5.28 23.82 -27.07
C LEU A 457 -5.62 24.33 -28.47
N PRO A 458 -6.63 25.18 -28.68
CA PRO A 458 -6.76 25.90 -29.94
C PRO A 458 -5.63 26.96 -30.02
N LEU A 459 -4.91 27.05 -31.15
CA LEU A 459 -3.79 28.00 -31.31
C LEU A 459 -4.24 29.43 -31.02
N VAL A 460 -5.40 29.80 -31.53
CA VAL A 460 -6.09 31.08 -31.30
C VAL A 460 -7.56 30.82 -30.97
N SER A 461 -8.17 31.73 -30.17
CA SER A 461 -9.57 31.59 -29.75
C SER A 461 -10.56 31.99 -30.86
N LYS A 462 -10.43 31.35 -32.08
CA LYS A 462 -11.39 31.43 -33.16
C LYS A 462 -12.40 30.32 -33.05
N LYS A 463 -13.65 30.60 -33.43
CA LYS A 463 -14.79 29.68 -33.25
C LYS A 463 -14.54 28.30 -33.90
N ASP A 464 -14.07 28.29 -35.14
CA ASP A 464 -13.76 27.09 -35.93
C ASP A 464 -12.69 26.21 -35.27
N MET A 465 -11.61 26.83 -34.73
CA MET A 465 -10.55 26.12 -34.01
C MET A 465 -11.02 25.60 -32.65
N ILE A 466 -11.87 26.35 -31.94
CA ILE A 466 -12.44 25.94 -30.65
C ILE A 466 -13.37 24.74 -30.89
N GLU A 467 -14.26 24.80 -31.88
CA GLU A 467 -15.15 23.69 -32.23
C GLU A 467 -14.35 22.43 -32.57
N LYS A 468 -13.31 22.56 -33.39
CA LYS A 468 -12.41 21.45 -33.74
C LYS A 468 -11.64 20.89 -32.54
N ALA A 469 -11.20 21.76 -31.61
CA ALA A 469 -10.55 21.34 -30.38
C ALA A 469 -11.51 20.55 -29.47
N PHE A 470 -12.80 20.94 -29.41
CA PHE A 470 -13.81 20.18 -28.66
C PHE A 470 -14.13 18.83 -29.29
N GLU A 471 -14.15 18.72 -30.63
CA GLU A 471 -14.27 17.42 -31.32
C GLU A 471 -13.14 16.47 -30.96
N ILE A 472 -11.89 16.96 -30.99
CA ILE A 472 -10.70 16.16 -30.63
C ILE A 472 -10.74 15.80 -29.14
N LYS A 473 -11.10 16.75 -28.29
CA LYS A 473 -11.29 16.51 -26.85
C LYS A 473 -12.30 15.37 -26.61
N ALA A 474 -13.48 15.45 -27.20
CA ALA A 474 -14.53 14.44 -27.04
C ALA A 474 -14.08 13.05 -27.55
N MET A 475 -13.33 13.00 -28.66
CA MET A 475 -12.77 11.75 -29.17
C MET A 475 -11.79 11.11 -28.18
N LEU A 476 -10.88 11.90 -27.58
CA LEU A 476 -9.90 11.43 -26.62
C LEU A 476 -10.57 10.99 -25.30
N GLU A 477 -11.55 11.76 -24.81
CA GLU A 477 -12.32 11.40 -23.61
C GLU A 477 -13.09 10.08 -23.79
N LYS A 478 -13.69 9.86 -24.98
CA LYS A 478 -14.34 8.59 -25.31
C LYS A 478 -13.37 7.40 -25.29
N SER A 479 -12.08 7.66 -25.51
CA SER A 479 -11.02 6.65 -25.47
C SER A 479 -10.33 6.55 -24.09
N GLY A 480 -10.93 7.17 -23.06
CA GLY A 480 -10.49 7.09 -21.66
C GLY A 480 -9.34 8.04 -21.30
N TYR A 481 -9.09 9.08 -22.10
CA TYR A 481 -8.15 10.13 -21.72
C TYR A 481 -8.79 11.13 -20.78
N PHE A 482 -8.02 11.61 -19.80
CA PHE A 482 -8.36 12.82 -19.06
C PHE A 482 -7.84 14.03 -19.85
N VAL A 483 -8.75 14.85 -20.36
CA VAL A 483 -8.39 15.94 -21.30
C VAL A 483 -8.56 17.30 -20.65
N ILE A 484 -7.45 18.03 -20.57
CA ILE A 484 -7.44 19.43 -20.15
C ILE A 484 -7.62 20.32 -21.37
N PHE A 485 -8.58 21.26 -21.32
CA PHE A 485 -8.80 22.26 -22.36
C PHE A 485 -8.38 23.63 -21.82
N ASP A 486 -7.57 24.36 -22.59
CA ASP A 486 -7.16 25.73 -22.26
C ASP A 486 -7.05 26.61 -23.53
N GLU A 487 -7.78 27.71 -23.54
CA GLU A 487 -7.77 28.70 -24.63
C GLU A 487 -7.31 30.08 -24.19
N LYS A 488 -7.06 30.26 -22.87
CA LYS A 488 -6.82 31.58 -22.28
C LYS A 488 -5.36 32.06 -22.39
N GLY A 489 -5.12 33.10 -23.17
CA GLY A 489 -3.81 33.74 -23.34
C GLY A 489 -2.98 33.13 -24.49
N TYR A 490 -1.73 33.55 -24.63
CA TYR A 490 -0.83 33.09 -25.69
C TYR A 490 -0.43 31.64 -25.52
N ILE A 491 -0.24 30.92 -26.65
CA ILE A 491 0.09 29.49 -26.63
C ILE A 491 1.32 29.14 -25.79
N GLY A 492 2.38 29.98 -25.83
CA GLY A 492 3.57 29.78 -25.02
C GLY A 492 3.33 29.85 -23.51
N LYS A 493 2.39 30.71 -23.05
CA LYS A 493 1.97 30.77 -21.64
C LYS A 493 1.13 29.56 -21.25
N ARG A 494 0.33 29.05 -22.19
CA ARG A 494 -0.46 27.81 -21.96
C ARG A 494 0.46 26.60 -21.83
N TYR A 495 1.44 26.46 -22.72
CA TYR A 495 2.47 25.41 -22.57
C TYR A 495 3.20 25.49 -21.23
N ALA A 496 3.62 26.70 -20.81
CA ALA A 496 4.28 26.87 -19.51
C ALA A 496 3.38 26.41 -18.34
N ARG A 497 2.08 26.75 -18.37
CA ARG A 497 1.12 26.28 -17.35
C ARG A 497 0.97 24.77 -17.29
N LEU A 498 0.99 24.12 -18.46
CA LEU A 498 0.90 22.67 -18.59
C LEU A 498 2.19 21.98 -18.12
N ASP A 499 3.36 22.53 -18.48
CA ASP A 499 4.67 22.04 -18.02
C ASP A 499 4.76 22.12 -16.49
N GLU A 500 4.32 23.22 -15.87
CA GLU A 500 4.24 23.40 -14.42
C GLU A 500 3.19 22.47 -13.77
N ALA A 501 2.11 22.13 -14.49
CA ALA A 501 1.09 21.20 -14.02
C ALA A 501 1.46 19.74 -14.31
N GLY A 502 2.63 19.46 -14.89
CA GLY A 502 3.11 18.11 -15.15
C GLY A 502 2.39 17.38 -16.28
N ILE A 503 1.68 18.08 -17.16
CA ILE A 503 0.94 17.44 -18.26
C ILE A 503 1.92 16.98 -19.34
N PRO A 504 1.99 15.67 -19.65
CA PRO A 504 3.06 15.12 -20.48
C PRO A 504 2.97 15.53 -21.95
N LYS A 505 1.75 15.73 -22.47
CA LYS A 505 1.52 16.01 -23.88
C LYS A 505 0.49 17.12 -24.07
N ALA A 506 0.77 18.03 -25.00
CA ALA A 506 -0.16 19.09 -25.40
C ALA A 506 -0.44 19.00 -26.90
N ILE A 507 -1.69 18.90 -27.26
CA ILE A 507 -2.21 18.88 -28.63
C ILE A 507 -2.60 20.29 -28.98
N THR A 508 -2.06 20.84 -30.08
CA THR A 508 -2.42 22.16 -30.56
C THR A 508 -3.21 22.02 -31.85
N VAL A 509 -4.39 22.64 -31.87
CA VAL A 509 -5.29 22.77 -33.00
C VAL A 509 -5.02 24.12 -33.67
N ASP A 510 -4.62 24.11 -34.95
CA ASP A 510 -4.20 25.28 -35.72
C ASP A 510 -4.89 25.35 -37.08
N GLY A 511 -4.46 26.29 -37.94
CA GLY A 511 -5.05 26.45 -39.29
C GLY A 511 -4.93 25.20 -40.15
N GLN A 512 -3.79 24.54 -40.12
CA GLN A 512 -3.57 23.29 -40.86
C GLN A 512 -4.46 22.15 -40.37
N THR A 513 -4.80 22.15 -39.07
CA THR A 513 -5.75 21.16 -38.48
C THR A 513 -7.14 21.27 -39.16
N LEU A 514 -7.56 22.48 -39.52
CA LEU A 514 -8.83 22.71 -40.19
C LEU A 514 -8.82 22.23 -41.67
N GLU A 515 -7.63 22.18 -42.29
CA GLU A 515 -7.45 21.77 -43.68
C GLU A 515 -7.32 20.24 -43.81
N ASP A 516 -6.46 19.59 -43.01
CA ASP A 516 -6.05 18.20 -43.20
C ASP A 516 -6.39 17.28 -42.00
N GLY A 517 -6.95 17.82 -40.90
CA GLY A 517 -7.33 17.09 -39.72
C GLY A 517 -6.16 16.65 -38.83
N THR A 518 -4.90 17.02 -39.16
CA THR A 518 -3.73 16.72 -38.33
C THR A 518 -3.55 17.76 -37.22
N VAL A 519 -2.86 17.40 -36.13
CA VAL A 519 -2.58 18.27 -35.00
C VAL A 519 -1.10 18.29 -34.65
N THR A 520 -0.65 19.36 -34.04
CA THR A 520 0.69 19.41 -33.47
C THR A 520 0.65 18.85 -32.02
N ILE A 521 1.41 17.79 -31.75
CA ILE A 521 1.63 17.29 -30.38
C ILE A 521 2.99 17.75 -29.87
N ARG A 522 3.01 18.33 -28.67
CA ARG A 522 4.20 18.79 -27.98
C ARG A 522 4.45 17.92 -26.75
N ASP A 523 5.67 17.46 -26.63
CA ASP A 523 6.16 16.73 -25.47
C ASP A 523 6.68 17.71 -24.39
N ARG A 524 6.29 17.50 -23.12
CA ARG A 524 6.65 18.34 -21.97
C ARG A 524 8.15 18.36 -21.69
N ASP A 525 8.80 17.19 -21.70
CA ASP A 525 10.18 17.06 -21.20
C ASP A 525 11.21 17.50 -22.25
N THR A 526 10.97 17.19 -23.51
CA THR A 526 11.87 17.53 -24.61
C THR A 526 11.54 18.87 -25.25
N TRP A 527 10.27 19.33 -25.17
CA TRP A 527 9.65 20.43 -25.89
C TRP A 527 9.58 20.22 -27.41
N ASN A 528 9.91 19.01 -27.86
CA ASN A 528 9.77 18.65 -29.27
C ASN A 528 8.31 18.65 -29.68
N GLN A 529 8.10 19.06 -30.94
CA GLN A 529 6.78 19.09 -31.55
C GLN A 529 6.79 18.22 -32.79
N LYS A 530 5.74 17.45 -33.00
CA LYS A 530 5.53 16.68 -34.22
C LYS A 530 4.08 16.77 -34.66
N ARG A 531 3.86 16.65 -35.98
CA ARG A 531 2.52 16.60 -36.55
C ARG A 531 2.04 15.17 -36.66
N ILE A 532 0.82 14.91 -36.19
CA ILE A 532 0.20 13.58 -36.20
C ILE A 532 -1.30 13.69 -36.45
N ARG A 533 -1.96 12.58 -36.75
CA ARG A 533 -3.42 12.50 -36.66
C ARG A 533 -3.84 12.27 -35.21
N PRO A 534 -4.93 12.89 -34.75
CA PRO A 534 -5.41 12.65 -33.38
C PRO A 534 -5.69 11.17 -33.08
N SER A 535 -6.09 10.38 -34.08
CA SER A 535 -6.28 8.93 -33.97
C SER A 535 -5.01 8.15 -33.61
N ASP A 536 -3.83 8.67 -33.96
CA ASP A 536 -2.55 7.99 -33.70
C ASP A 536 -2.17 8.00 -32.22
N LEU A 537 -2.90 8.76 -31.38
CA LEU A 537 -2.80 8.74 -29.91
C LEU A 537 -3.61 7.61 -29.28
N LEU A 538 -4.47 6.95 -30.03
CA LEU A 538 -5.40 5.94 -29.52
C LEU A 538 -4.85 4.51 -29.61
N VAL A 539 -3.62 4.36 -30.12
CA VAL A 539 -2.95 3.07 -30.33
C VAL A 539 -2.07 2.70 -29.13
#